data_e9a4c04776555ceff39073935bbee71b
#
_entry.id   e9a4c04776555ceff39073935bbee71b
#
_cell.length_a   1.000
_cell.length_b   1.000
_cell.length_c   1.000
_cell.angle_alpha   90.00
_cell.angle_beta   90.00
_cell.angle_gamma   90.00
#
_symmetry.space_group_name_H-M   'P 1'
#
loop_
_entity.id
_entity.type
_entity.pdbx_description
1 polymer ?
#
loop_
_entity_poly.entity_id
_entity_poly.type
_entity_poly.pdbx_seq_one_letter_code
_entity_poly.pdbx_strand_id
1 'polypeptide(L)'
;TILMSGLQGSGKTTLSGKLANYLKNKKSKKVLLVAADVYRPAAIDQLHVLGDQLEIEVYSNKEEKNPVLIAEAAIKHAKSNSFNVVIIDTAGRLAVDEKMMNEIESIKNTINPSETLFVVDSMTGQDAVNTAKTFNDRINFDGVVLTKLDGDTRGGAALSIKSVVNKPIKFIGTGEKMDALDVFYPQRMADRILGM
;
A
#
# COMPACT_ATOMS: atom_id res chain seq x y z
N THR A 1 12.57 -2.52 1.26
CA THR A 1 11.44 -3.08 0.51
C THR A 1 10.15 -2.87 1.29
N ILE A 2 9.15 -2.35 0.61
CA ILE A 2 7.81 -2.11 1.17
C ILE A 2 6.83 -2.99 0.41
N LEU A 3 6.08 -3.81 1.14
CA LEU A 3 5.01 -4.65 0.60
C LEU A 3 3.66 -3.98 0.84
N MET A 4 2.91 -3.72 -0.24
CA MET A 4 1.59 -3.11 -0.16
C MET A 4 0.52 -4.19 -0.19
N SER A 5 -0.42 -4.13 0.74
CA SER A 5 -1.53 -5.07 0.84
C SER A 5 -2.85 -4.34 1.04
N GLY A 6 -3.95 -4.96 0.66
CA GLY A 6 -5.28 -4.39 0.80
C GLY A 6 -6.26 -4.96 -0.21
N LEU A 7 -7.55 -4.72 0.00
CA LEU A 7 -8.59 -5.15 -0.92
C LEU A 7 -8.59 -4.36 -2.22
N GLN A 8 -9.22 -4.91 -3.24
CA GLN A 8 -9.49 -4.21 -4.50
C GLN A 8 -10.38 -2.99 -4.21
N GLY A 9 -10.02 -1.86 -4.81
CA GLY A 9 -10.75 -0.60 -4.59
C GLY A 9 -10.31 0.17 -3.36
N SER A 10 -9.36 -0.33 -2.58
CA SER A 10 -8.82 0.41 -1.41
C SER A 10 -7.95 1.61 -1.81
N GLY A 11 -7.56 1.71 -3.07
CA GLY A 11 -6.64 2.74 -3.56
C GLY A 11 -5.17 2.34 -3.48
N LYS A 12 -4.89 1.06 -3.35
CA LYS A 12 -3.54 0.53 -3.14
C LYS A 12 -2.56 0.87 -4.26
N THR A 13 -2.96 0.71 -5.52
CA THR A 13 -2.11 1.02 -6.68
C THR A 13 -1.81 2.52 -6.76
N THR A 14 -2.84 3.35 -6.64
CA THR A 14 -2.68 4.81 -6.62
C THR A 14 -1.80 5.24 -5.45
N LEU A 15 -2.01 4.64 -4.29
CA LEU A 15 -1.21 4.96 -3.11
C LEU A 15 0.23 4.52 -3.25
N SER A 16 0.50 3.40 -3.91
CA SER A 16 1.88 2.99 -4.21
C SER A 16 2.60 4.07 -5.01
N GLY A 17 1.92 4.66 -6.00
CA GLY A 17 2.44 5.82 -6.75
C GLY A 17 2.66 7.05 -5.88
N LYS A 18 1.70 7.38 -5.01
CA LYS A 18 1.83 8.52 -4.09
C LYS A 18 2.99 8.35 -3.12
N LEU A 19 3.16 7.16 -2.57
CA LEU A 19 4.25 6.86 -1.66
C LEU A 19 5.60 6.93 -2.37
N ALA A 20 5.69 6.39 -3.58
CA ALA A 20 6.89 6.48 -4.40
C ALA A 20 7.26 7.94 -4.70
N ASN A 21 6.27 8.75 -5.07
CA ASN A 21 6.45 10.18 -5.32
C ASN A 21 6.95 10.92 -4.08
N TYR A 22 6.36 10.63 -2.92
CA TYR A 22 6.78 11.20 -1.65
C TYR A 22 8.24 10.86 -1.32
N LEU A 23 8.60 9.58 -1.45
CA LEU A 23 9.96 9.13 -1.15
C LEU A 23 10.98 9.72 -2.12
N LYS A 24 10.63 9.85 -3.39
CA LYS A 24 11.49 10.46 -4.40
C LYS A 24 11.70 11.95 -4.13
N ASN A 25 10.63 12.71 -3.95
CA ASN A 25 10.67 14.17 -3.90
C ASN A 25 10.98 14.74 -2.51
N LYS A 26 10.52 14.08 -1.45
CA LYS A 26 10.71 14.56 -0.07
C LYS A 26 11.89 13.89 0.64
N LYS A 27 12.27 12.69 0.25
CA LYS A 27 13.33 11.89 0.88
C LYS A 27 14.51 11.63 -0.04
N SER A 28 14.47 12.11 -1.27
CA SER A 28 15.54 11.97 -2.27
C SER A 28 15.95 10.51 -2.50
N LYS A 29 14.95 9.61 -2.52
CA LYS A 29 15.17 8.18 -2.74
C LYS A 29 15.00 7.83 -4.21
N LYS A 30 15.79 6.87 -4.67
CA LYS A 30 15.59 6.22 -5.97
C LYS A 30 14.65 5.04 -5.76
N VAL A 31 13.43 5.12 -6.29
CA VAL A 31 12.35 4.19 -6.00
C VAL A 31 12.01 3.35 -7.22
N LEU A 32 11.82 2.05 -7.01
CA LEU A 32 11.29 1.12 -8.00
C LEU A 32 9.88 0.70 -7.58
N LEU A 33 8.91 0.88 -8.47
CA LEU A 33 7.56 0.33 -8.32
C LEU A 33 7.53 -1.06 -8.98
N VAL A 34 6.85 -2.01 -8.34
CA VAL A 34 6.73 -3.38 -8.85
C VAL A 34 5.28 -3.76 -9.01
N ALA A 35 4.90 -4.17 -10.22
CA ALA A 35 3.55 -4.64 -10.53
C ALA A 35 3.47 -6.15 -10.28
N ALA A 36 2.95 -6.54 -9.13
CA ALA A 36 2.81 -7.93 -8.74
C ALA A 36 1.36 -8.46 -8.78
N ASP A 37 0.43 -7.68 -9.35
CA ASP A 37 -0.94 -8.15 -9.60
C ASP A 37 -0.97 -8.93 -10.92
N VAL A 38 -0.76 -10.22 -10.84
CA VAL A 38 -0.70 -11.10 -12.02
C VAL A 38 -2.08 -11.42 -12.61
N TYR A 39 -3.15 -11.05 -11.93
CA TYR A 39 -4.53 -11.38 -12.31
C TYR A 39 -5.19 -10.30 -13.16
N ARG A 40 -4.71 -9.06 -13.05
CA ARG A 40 -5.32 -7.91 -13.72
C ARG A 40 -4.29 -7.17 -14.58
N PRO A 41 -4.22 -7.47 -15.89
CA PRO A 41 -3.33 -6.75 -16.80
C PRO A 41 -3.53 -5.24 -16.77
N ALA A 42 -4.77 -4.78 -16.60
CA ALA A 42 -5.07 -3.35 -16.49
C ALA A 42 -4.39 -2.69 -15.29
N ALA A 43 -4.22 -3.41 -14.18
CA ALA A 43 -3.51 -2.90 -13.00
C ALA A 43 -2.03 -2.72 -13.27
N ILE A 44 -1.42 -3.62 -14.03
CA ILE A 44 -0.03 -3.49 -14.48
C ILE A 44 0.14 -2.24 -15.34
N ASP A 45 -0.75 -2.07 -16.31
CA ASP A 45 -0.72 -0.91 -17.22
C ASP A 45 -0.95 0.40 -16.45
N GLN A 46 -1.87 0.40 -15.49
CA GLN A 46 -2.12 1.56 -14.62
C GLN A 46 -0.86 1.95 -13.85
N LEU A 47 -0.14 0.99 -13.30
CA LEU A 47 1.08 1.28 -12.56
C LEU A 47 2.16 1.86 -13.47
N HIS A 48 2.28 1.37 -14.71
CA HIS A 48 3.19 1.96 -15.70
C HIS A 48 2.82 3.39 -16.06
N VAL A 49 1.53 3.69 -16.22
CA VAL A 49 1.05 5.07 -16.47
C VAL A 49 1.44 5.98 -15.31
N LEU A 50 1.23 5.54 -14.09
CA LEU A 50 1.63 6.30 -12.89
C LEU A 50 3.14 6.52 -12.84
N GLY A 51 3.91 5.48 -13.12
CA GLY A 51 5.37 5.57 -13.16
C GLY A 51 5.87 6.58 -14.19
N ASP A 52 5.28 6.57 -15.38
CA ASP A 52 5.62 7.53 -16.43
C ASP A 52 5.30 8.96 -16.02
N GLN A 53 4.13 9.19 -15.44
CA GLN A 53 3.72 10.50 -14.93
C GLN A 53 4.66 11.04 -13.83
N LEU A 54 5.15 10.16 -12.99
CA LEU A 54 5.98 10.50 -11.84
C LEU A 54 7.48 10.41 -12.12
N GLU A 55 7.85 9.96 -13.32
CA GLU A 55 9.23 9.69 -13.70
C GLU A 55 9.88 8.68 -12.74
N ILE A 56 9.16 7.61 -12.45
CA ILE A 56 9.56 6.51 -11.57
C ILE A 56 9.53 5.21 -12.36
N GLU A 57 10.59 4.44 -12.30
CA GLU A 57 10.68 3.15 -13.01
C GLU A 57 9.72 2.13 -12.41
N VAL A 58 9.07 1.37 -13.28
CA VAL A 58 8.17 0.28 -12.91
C VAL A 58 8.73 -1.03 -13.44
N TYR A 59 8.86 -2.02 -12.56
CA TYR A 59 9.21 -3.38 -12.92
C TYR A 59 7.94 -4.21 -13.10
N SER A 60 7.83 -4.90 -14.23
CA SER A 60 6.73 -5.82 -14.49
C SER A 60 7.20 -6.98 -15.39
N ASN A 61 6.48 -8.10 -15.32
CA ASN A 61 6.68 -9.22 -16.22
C ASN A 61 5.33 -9.89 -16.47
N LYS A 62 4.70 -9.56 -17.60
CA LYS A 62 3.36 -10.06 -17.95
C LYS A 62 3.32 -11.57 -18.24
N GLU A 63 4.48 -12.17 -18.54
CA GLU A 63 4.59 -13.61 -18.81
C GLU A 63 4.68 -14.43 -17.53
N GLU A 64 5.21 -13.86 -16.45
CA GLU A 64 5.33 -14.53 -15.17
C GLU A 64 3.99 -14.47 -14.42
N LYS A 65 3.48 -15.63 -14.01
CA LYS A 65 2.21 -15.74 -13.28
C LYS A 65 2.38 -15.97 -11.78
N ASN A 66 3.61 -16.10 -11.31
CA ASN A 66 3.90 -16.23 -9.89
C ASN A 66 4.38 -14.90 -9.33
N PRO A 67 3.58 -14.22 -8.49
CA PRO A 67 3.96 -12.92 -7.95
C PRO A 67 5.19 -12.96 -7.05
N VAL A 68 5.47 -14.10 -6.42
CA VAL A 68 6.69 -14.29 -5.62
C VAL A 68 7.93 -14.16 -6.50
N LEU A 69 7.92 -14.78 -7.67
CA LEU A 69 9.04 -14.71 -8.61
C LEU A 69 9.21 -13.31 -9.19
N ILE A 70 8.12 -12.60 -9.44
CA ILE A 70 8.16 -11.18 -9.85
C ILE A 70 8.84 -10.34 -8.78
N ALA A 71 8.43 -10.50 -7.53
CA ALA A 71 8.99 -9.76 -6.40
C ALA A 71 10.49 -10.03 -6.22
N GLU A 72 10.91 -11.28 -6.27
CA GLU A 72 12.32 -11.66 -6.17
C GLU A 72 13.16 -11.06 -7.30
N ALA A 73 12.67 -11.17 -8.54
CA ALA A 73 13.37 -10.63 -9.70
C ALA A 73 13.46 -9.10 -9.64
N ALA A 74 12.41 -8.44 -9.17
CA ALA A 74 12.39 -6.99 -9.01
C ALA A 74 13.40 -6.52 -7.97
N ILE A 75 13.52 -7.21 -6.85
CA ILE A 75 14.50 -6.89 -5.81
C ILE A 75 15.92 -7.06 -6.34
N LYS A 76 16.16 -8.12 -7.10
CA LYS A 76 17.47 -8.36 -7.75
C LYS A 76 17.80 -7.23 -8.73
N HIS A 77 16.82 -6.85 -9.56
CA HIS A 77 16.95 -5.71 -10.47
C HIS A 77 17.27 -4.41 -9.72
N ALA A 78 16.57 -4.17 -8.61
CA ALA A 78 16.78 -2.98 -7.80
C ALA A 78 18.20 -2.93 -7.21
N LYS A 79 18.70 -4.03 -6.71
CA LYS A 79 20.06 -4.12 -6.16
C LYS A 79 21.11 -3.88 -7.24
N SER A 80 20.90 -4.42 -8.43
CA SER A 80 21.84 -4.26 -9.56
C SER A 80 21.88 -2.85 -10.12
N ASN A 81 20.82 -2.06 -9.90
CA ASN A 81 20.67 -0.72 -10.45
C ASN A 81 20.64 0.38 -9.38
N SER A 82 21.06 0.06 -8.16
CA SER A 82 21.24 1.00 -7.06
C SER A 82 19.96 1.73 -6.63
N PHE A 83 18.82 1.06 -6.69
CA PHE A 83 17.58 1.59 -6.11
C PHE A 83 17.64 1.56 -4.58
N ASN A 84 17.12 2.61 -3.95
CA ASN A 84 17.08 2.72 -2.49
C ASN A 84 15.85 2.03 -1.90
N VAL A 85 14.71 2.08 -2.60
CA VAL A 85 13.41 1.60 -2.13
C VAL A 85 12.74 0.81 -3.24
N VAL A 86 12.12 -0.30 -2.86
CA VAL A 86 11.27 -1.10 -3.74
C VAL A 86 9.87 -1.15 -3.12
N ILE A 87 8.85 -0.75 -3.89
CA ILE A 87 7.46 -0.80 -3.46
C ILE A 87 6.74 -1.85 -4.30
N ILE A 88 6.24 -2.89 -3.66
CA ILE A 88 5.57 -4.01 -4.33
C ILE A 88 4.06 -3.87 -4.18
N ASP A 89 3.38 -3.63 -5.30
CA ASP A 89 1.94 -3.54 -5.38
C ASP A 89 1.35 -4.91 -5.69
N THR A 90 0.72 -5.52 -4.69
CA THR A 90 0.16 -6.86 -4.78
C THR A 90 -1.28 -6.86 -5.31
N ALA A 91 -1.76 -8.04 -5.70
CA ALA A 91 -3.14 -8.23 -6.09
C ALA A 91 -4.09 -7.96 -4.92
N GLY A 92 -5.24 -7.38 -5.23
CA GLY A 92 -6.36 -7.23 -4.31
C GLY A 92 -7.57 -8.02 -4.82
N ARG A 93 -8.40 -8.49 -3.90
CA ARG A 93 -9.70 -9.11 -4.19
C ARG A 93 -10.81 -8.23 -3.65
N LEU A 94 -12.03 -8.46 -4.11
CA LEU A 94 -13.20 -7.71 -3.62
C LEU A 94 -13.49 -8.00 -2.15
N ALA A 95 -13.15 -9.20 -1.69
CA ALA A 95 -13.27 -9.61 -0.29
C ALA A 95 -12.05 -10.45 0.10
N VAL A 96 -11.84 -10.62 1.41
CA VAL A 96 -10.76 -11.46 1.93
C VAL A 96 -11.04 -12.92 1.55
N ASP A 97 -10.07 -13.59 0.94
CA ASP A 97 -10.11 -15.03 0.70
C ASP A 97 -8.76 -15.69 1.03
N GLU A 98 -8.79 -17.00 1.23
CA GLU A 98 -7.60 -17.78 1.60
C GLU A 98 -6.51 -17.72 0.54
N LYS A 99 -6.87 -17.76 -0.73
CA LYS A 99 -5.90 -17.74 -1.82
C LYS A 99 -5.12 -16.44 -1.83
N MET A 100 -5.80 -15.30 -1.66
CA MET A 100 -5.15 -13.99 -1.57
C MET A 100 -4.23 -13.90 -0.36
N MET A 101 -4.71 -14.34 0.80
CA MET A 101 -3.93 -14.27 2.04
C MET A 101 -2.69 -15.16 1.96
N ASN A 102 -2.82 -16.37 1.44
CA ASN A 102 -1.68 -17.28 1.24
C ASN A 102 -0.65 -16.69 0.28
N GLU A 103 -1.10 -16.02 -0.78
CA GLU A 103 -0.22 -15.38 -1.75
C GLU A 103 0.58 -14.24 -1.11
N ILE A 104 -0.10 -13.37 -0.36
CA ILE A 104 0.58 -12.26 0.33
C ILE A 104 1.57 -12.80 1.37
N GLU A 105 1.18 -13.81 2.13
CA GLU A 105 2.08 -14.47 3.09
C GLU A 105 3.32 -15.05 2.40
N SER A 106 3.14 -15.70 1.25
CA SER A 106 4.24 -16.29 0.49
C SER A 106 5.22 -15.22 0.00
N ILE A 107 4.71 -14.11 -0.51
CA ILE A 107 5.54 -12.99 -0.93
C ILE A 107 6.31 -12.44 0.28
N LYS A 108 5.61 -12.16 1.38
CA LYS A 108 6.19 -11.61 2.60
C LYS A 108 7.31 -12.50 3.15
N ASN A 109 7.06 -13.80 3.25
CA ASN A 109 8.01 -14.75 3.79
C ASN A 109 9.26 -14.93 2.90
N THR A 110 9.08 -14.79 1.59
CA THR A 110 10.17 -14.96 0.63
C THR A 110 11.06 -13.73 0.54
N ILE A 111 10.48 -12.54 0.44
CA ILE A 111 11.25 -11.30 0.24
C ILE A 111 11.65 -10.62 1.54
N ASN A 112 11.04 -10.98 2.64
CA ASN A 112 11.29 -10.39 3.96
C ASN A 112 11.33 -8.86 3.90
N PRO A 113 10.19 -8.18 3.62
CA PRO A 113 10.17 -6.74 3.44
C PRO A 113 10.52 -6.00 4.73
N SER A 114 11.10 -4.81 4.59
CA SER A 114 11.35 -3.92 5.72
C SER A 114 10.06 -3.44 6.36
N GLU A 115 9.04 -3.21 5.55
CA GLU A 115 7.69 -2.87 6.00
C GLU A 115 6.63 -3.54 5.15
N THR A 116 5.56 -3.99 5.82
CA THR A 116 4.32 -4.42 5.19
C THR A 116 3.24 -3.43 5.58
N LEU A 117 2.65 -2.76 4.60
CA LEU A 117 1.62 -1.76 4.81
C LEU A 117 0.26 -2.29 4.37
N PHE A 118 -0.74 -2.04 5.18
CA PHE A 118 -2.12 -2.35 4.87
C PHE A 118 -2.86 -1.07 4.47
N VAL A 119 -3.36 -1.05 3.25
CA VAL A 119 -4.09 0.09 2.68
C VAL A 119 -5.59 -0.19 2.79
N VAL A 120 -6.32 0.75 3.38
CA VAL A 120 -7.75 0.60 3.59
C VAL A 120 -8.47 1.92 3.31
N ASP A 121 -9.66 1.79 2.71
CA ASP A 121 -10.56 2.91 2.44
C ASP A 121 -11.29 3.31 3.72
N SER A 122 -11.03 4.51 4.22
CA SER A 122 -11.64 5.02 5.46
C SER A 122 -13.16 5.19 5.36
N MET A 123 -13.70 5.28 4.14
CA MET A 123 -15.13 5.45 3.90
C MET A 123 -15.95 4.17 4.10
N THR A 124 -15.31 3.01 4.20
CA THR A 124 -16.02 1.73 4.37
C THR A 124 -16.42 1.45 5.83
N GLY A 125 -16.08 2.35 6.76
CA GLY A 125 -16.56 2.27 8.15
C GLY A 125 -16.17 0.98 8.86
N GLN A 126 -17.15 0.25 9.39
CA GLN A 126 -16.90 -0.99 10.14
C GLN A 126 -16.25 -2.08 9.28
N ASP A 127 -16.51 -2.12 8.00
CA ASP A 127 -15.86 -3.07 7.10
C ASP A 127 -14.34 -2.83 7.02
N ALA A 128 -13.91 -1.57 7.07
CA ALA A 128 -12.49 -1.23 7.15
C ALA A 128 -11.84 -1.83 8.40
N VAL A 129 -12.51 -1.73 9.54
CA VAL A 129 -12.02 -2.27 10.82
C VAL A 129 -11.93 -3.78 10.77
N ASN A 130 -12.97 -4.45 10.28
CA ASN A 130 -13.03 -5.91 10.18
C ASN A 130 -11.95 -6.44 9.23
N THR A 131 -11.76 -5.79 8.09
CA THR A 131 -10.73 -6.15 7.12
C THR A 131 -9.33 -5.97 7.70
N ALA A 132 -9.09 -4.86 8.39
CA ALA A 132 -7.82 -4.59 9.05
C ALA A 132 -7.48 -5.69 10.06
N LYS A 133 -8.45 -6.10 10.86
CA LYS A 133 -8.27 -7.18 11.85
C LYS A 133 -7.87 -8.49 11.17
N THR A 134 -8.59 -8.87 10.11
CA THR A 134 -8.31 -10.12 9.37
C THR A 134 -6.93 -10.11 8.75
N PHE A 135 -6.54 -9.03 8.08
CA PHE A 135 -5.20 -8.88 7.51
C PHE A 135 -4.13 -8.93 8.58
N ASN A 136 -4.33 -8.26 9.71
CA ASN A 136 -3.36 -8.26 10.80
C ASN A 136 -3.17 -9.64 11.41
N ASP A 137 -4.26 -10.39 11.60
CA ASP A 137 -4.20 -11.75 12.15
C ASP A 137 -3.42 -12.70 11.22
N ARG A 138 -3.51 -12.49 9.90
CA ARG A 138 -2.88 -13.38 8.92
C ARG A 138 -1.47 -12.95 8.52
N ILE A 139 -1.21 -11.68 8.29
CA ILE A 139 0.08 -11.21 7.75
C ILE A 139 0.86 -10.34 8.72
N ASN A 140 0.30 -9.99 9.86
CA ASN A 140 0.97 -9.15 10.86
C ASN A 140 1.67 -7.96 10.21
N PHE A 141 0.89 -7.08 9.57
CA PHE A 141 1.45 -5.90 8.91
C PHE A 141 2.07 -4.92 9.91
N ASP A 142 2.95 -4.06 9.43
CA ASP A 142 3.69 -3.12 10.29
C ASP A 142 2.97 -1.79 10.47
N GLY A 143 2.14 -1.41 9.53
CA GLY A 143 1.44 -0.13 9.59
C GLY A 143 0.24 -0.08 8.67
N VAL A 144 -0.61 0.92 8.91
CA VAL A 144 -1.85 1.16 8.17
C VAL A 144 -1.71 2.44 7.37
N VAL A 145 -2.26 2.44 6.17
CA VAL A 145 -2.45 3.64 5.36
C VAL A 145 -3.94 3.81 5.10
N LEU A 146 -4.48 4.95 5.49
CA LEU A 146 -5.88 5.29 5.26
C LEU A 146 -6.02 6.09 3.98
N THR A 147 -6.92 5.65 3.10
CA THR A 147 -7.27 6.40 1.89
C THR A 147 -8.62 7.07 2.03
N LYS A 148 -8.89 8.04 1.19
CA LYS A 148 -10.17 8.76 1.11
C LYS A 148 -10.56 9.45 2.43
N LEU A 149 -9.57 9.88 3.19
CA LEU A 149 -9.81 10.54 4.48
C LEU A 149 -10.46 11.92 4.32
N ASP A 150 -10.37 12.53 3.17
CA ASP A 150 -11.09 13.75 2.80
C ASP A 150 -12.61 13.58 2.88
N GLY A 151 -13.11 12.34 2.70
CA GLY A 151 -14.53 12.00 2.89
C GLY A 151 -14.92 11.61 4.32
N ASP A 152 -13.95 11.32 5.18
CA ASP A 152 -14.16 10.99 6.59
C ASP A 152 -13.85 12.24 7.45
N THR A 153 -14.87 13.07 7.65
CA THR A 153 -14.70 14.39 8.25
C THR A 153 -14.16 14.37 9.67
N ARG A 154 -14.37 13.30 10.42
CA ARG A 154 -13.94 13.19 11.83
C ARG A 154 -12.82 12.17 12.07
N GLY A 155 -12.46 11.38 11.08
CA GLY A 155 -11.40 10.38 11.23
C GLY A 155 -11.75 9.23 12.17
N GLY A 156 -13.04 8.88 12.27
CA GLY A 156 -13.50 7.80 13.16
C GLY A 156 -12.92 6.43 12.80
N ALA A 157 -12.71 6.16 11.51
CA ALA A 157 -12.10 4.91 11.06
C ALA A 157 -10.66 4.75 11.59
N ALA A 158 -9.89 5.83 11.63
CA ALA A 158 -8.52 5.82 12.16
C ALA A 158 -8.51 5.37 13.62
N LEU A 159 -9.37 5.95 14.43
CA LEU A 159 -9.46 5.61 15.86
C LEU A 159 -9.87 4.15 16.07
N SER A 160 -10.89 3.68 15.33
CA SER A 160 -11.40 2.31 15.44
C SER A 160 -10.37 1.27 15.01
N ILE A 161 -9.67 1.50 13.90
CA ILE A 161 -8.63 0.61 13.40
C ILE A 161 -7.47 0.53 14.39
N LYS A 162 -7.00 1.68 14.88
CA LYS A 162 -5.91 1.74 15.86
C LYS A 162 -6.26 0.95 17.12
N SER A 163 -7.50 1.07 17.58
CA SER A 163 -8.00 0.36 18.77
C SER A 163 -8.01 -1.17 18.57
N VAL A 164 -8.41 -1.63 17.38
CA VAL A 164 -8.58 -3.08 17.10
C VAL A 164 -7.27 -3.77 16.76
N VAL A 165 -6.41 -3.17 15.91
CA VAL A 165 -5.20 -3.85 15.43
C VAL A 165 -3.95 -3.44 16.19
N ASN A 166 -3.96 -2.35 16.91
CA ASN A 166 -2.82 -1.83 17.67
C ASN A 166 -1.55 -1.68 16.81
N LYS A 167 -1.72 -1.23 15.59
CA LYS A 167 -0.61 -0.91 14.68
C LYS A 167 -0.65 0.56 14.34
N PRO A 168 0.51 1.19 14.07
CA PRO A 168 0.53 2.62 13.76
C PRO A 168 -0.12 2.90 12.41
N ILE A 169 -0.79 4.04 12.33
CA ILE A 169 -1.18 4.62 11.05
C ILE A 169 0.02 5.44 10.59
N LYS A 170 0.54 5.12 9.41
CA LYS A 170 1.78 5.74 8.89
C LYS A 170 1.50 6.91 7.97
N PHE A 171 0.53 6.75 7.08
CA PHE A 171 0.19 7.75 6.07
C PHE A 171 -1.32 7.83 5.90
N ILE A 172 -1.76 8.98 5.39
CA ILE A 172 -3.14 9.21 4.98
C ILE A 172 -3.17 9.76 3.56
N GLY A 173 -4.05 9.22 2.74
CA GLY A 173 -4.34 9.75 1.41
C GLY A 173 -5.52 10.72 1.51
N THR A 174 -5.31 11.96 1.10
CA THR A 174 -6.25 13.06 1.34
C THR A 174 -6.88 13.62 0.08
N GLY A 175 -6.75 12.95 -1.05
CA GLY A 175 -7.32 13.42 -2.30
C GLY A 175 -6.82 12.59 -3.48
N GLU A 176 -7.17 13.01 -4.70
CA GLU A 176 -6.84 12.29 -5.92
C GLU A 176 -5.47 12.65 -6.52
N LYS A 177 -4.91 13.80 -6.16
CA LYS A 177 -3.62 14.26 -6.67
C LYS A 177 -2.49 13.38 -6.16
N MET A 178 -1.45 13.20 -6.98
CA MET A 178 -0.30 12.35 -6.64
C MET A 178 0.53 12.87 -5.47
N ASP A 179 0.42 14.15 -5.13
CA ASP A 179 1.06 14.74 -3.95
C ASP A 179 0.16 14.72 -2.70
N ALA A 180 -1.08 14.22 -2.82
CA ALA A 180 -2.05 14.16 -1.72
C ALA A 180 -1.79 12.94 -0.81
N LEU A 181 -0.62 12.93 -0.18
CA LEU A 181 -0.20 11.94 0.80
C LEU A 181 0.43 12.68 1.97
N ASP A 182 -0.11 12.48 3.16
CA ASP A 182 0.44 13.07 4.39
C ASP A 182 0.93 11.99 5.34
N VAL A 183 2.00 12.30 6.06
CA VAL A 183 2.44 11.51 7.20
C VAL A 183 1.38 11.66 8.30
N PHE A 184 1.04 10.56 8.95
CA PHE A 184 0.06 10.58 10.03
C PHE A 184 0.67 11.19 11.30
N TYR A 185 -0.01 12.22 11.83
CA TYR A 185 0.33 12.86 13.10
C TYR A 185 -0.82 12.66 14.08
N PRO A 186 -0.65 11.85 15.15
CA PRO A 186 -1.73 11.52 16.08
C PRO A 186 -2.44 12.74 16.67
N GLN A 187 -1.71 13.80 16.99
CA GLN A 187 -2.30 15.02 17.57
C GLN A 187 -3.26 15.71 16.59
N ARG A 188 -2.87 15.83 15.32
CA ARG A 188 -3.74 16.43 14.31
C ARG A 188 -5.03 15.64 14.13
N MET A 189 -4.95 14.32 14.21
CA MET A 189 -6.13 13.46 14.11
C MET A 189 -7.02 13.60 15.35
N ALA A 190 -6.43 13.68 16.54
CA ALA A 190 -7.17 13.91 17.77
C ALA A 190 -7.94 15.24 17.72
N ASP A 191 -7.29 16.30 17.25
CA ASP A 191 -7.92 17.62 17.10
C ASP A 191 -9.10 17.55 16.12
N ARG A 192 -8.94 16.83 15.01
CA ARG A 192 -9.99 16.64 14.01
C ARG A 192 -11.19 15.89 14.58
N ILE A 193 -10.96 14.82 15.34
CA ILE A 193 -12.03 14.02 15.99
C ILE A 193 -12.77 14.86 17.00
N LEU A 194 -12.06 15.69 17.75
CA LEU A 194 -12.66 16.55 18.79
C LEU A 194 -13.31 17.81 18.22
N GLY A 195 -13.12 18.09 16.93
CA GLY A 195 -13.68 19.27 16.28
C GLY A 195 -12.97 20.57 16.66
N MET A 196 -11.70 20.46 17.00
CA MET A 196 -10.85 21.60 17.39
C MET A 196 -10.12 22.20 16.21
#